data_ba82d4f9e1cd8d4c27e5b04822493cd8
#
_entry.id   ba82d4f9e1cd8d4c27e5b04822493cd8
#
_cell.length_a   1.000
_cell.length_b   1.000
_cell.length_c   1.000
_cell.angle_alpha   90.00
_cell.angle_beta   90.00
_cell.angle_gamma   90.00
#
_symmetry.space_group_name_H-M   'P 1'
#
loop_
_entity.id
_entity.type
_entity.pdbx_description
1 polymer ?
#
loop_
_entity_poly.entity_id
_entity_poly.type
_entity_poly.pdbx_seq_one_letter_code
_entity_poly.pdbx_strand_id
1 'polypeptide(L)'
;LHYIIRDFDKDHFQSRKETMKRVVEELQNEYGHDRIQLDMNDQYYNMREKIEPVIEIVNIAKQAMENLGIEPKISPIRGGTDGSQLSYMGLP
;
A
#
# COMPACT_ATOMS: atom_id res chain seq x y z
N LEU A 1 13.41 16.44 -4.41
CA LEU A 1 12.82 15.96 -3.17
C LEU A 1 12.05 14.68 -3.43
N HIS A 2 12.19 13.72 -2.53
CA HIS A 2 11.45 12.46 -2.58
C HIS A 2 10.45 12.40 -1.44
N TYR A 3 9.21 12.07 -1.78
CA TYR A 3 8.14 11.86 -0.82
C TYR A 3 7.57 10.46 -0.99
N ILE A 4 7.13 9.87 0.10
CA ILE A 4 6.45 8.58 0.10
C ILE A 4 5.05 8.79 0.65
N ILE A 5 4.06 8.35 -0.11
CA ILE A 5 2.66 8.36 0.31
C ILE A 5 2.28 6.93 0.69
N ARG A 6 1.76 6.75 1.90
CA ARG A 6 1.37 5.45 2.45
C ARG A 6 0.01 5.54 3.10
N ASP A 7 -0.84 4.57 2.82
CA ASP A 7 -2.09 4.37 3.54
C ASP A 7 -2.52 2.90 3.37
N PHE A 8 -3.13 2.34 4.40
CA PHE A 8 -3.72 1.00 4.32
C PHE A 8 -5.08 1.01 3.63
N ASP A 9 -5.79 2.13 3.69
CA ASP A 9 -7.08 2.32 3.04
C ASP A 9 -6.88 2.83 1.61
N LYS A 10 -7.50 2.16 0.65
CA LYS A 10 -7.36 2.47 -0.77
C LYS A 10 -7.92 3.85 -1.13
N ASP A 11 -9.07 4.19 -0.58
CA ASP A 11 -9.72 5.47 -0.86
C ASP A 11 -8.95 6.63 -0.25
N HIS A 12 -8.46 6.48 0.99
CA HIS A 12 -7.58 7.45 1.62
C HIS A 12 -6.26 7.58 0.86
N PHE A 13 -5.72 6.50 0.36
CA PHE A 13 -4.49 6.50 -0.45
C PHE A 13 -4.68 7.33 -1.72
N GLN A 14 -5.78 7.14 -2.45
CA GLN A 14 -6.11 7.93 -3.63
C GLN A 14 -6.32 9.40 -3.28
N SER A 15 -7.02 9.68 -2.19
CA SER A 15 -7.26 11.04 -1.68
C SER A 15 -5.95 11.77 -1.37
N ARG A 16 -4.98 11.08 -0.77
CA ARG A 16 -3.65 11.64 -0.50
C ARG A 16 -2.88 11.96 -1.78
N LYS A 17 -2.97 11.10 -2.79
CA LYS A 17 -2.35 11.36 -4.10
C LYS A 17 -2.97 12.58 -4.79
N GLU A 18 -4.27 12.71 -4.75
CA GLU A 18 -4.99 13.86 -5.31
C GLU A 18 -4.64 15.16 -4.58
N THR A 19 -4.51 15.12 -3.25
CA THR A 19 -4.08 16.26 -2.46
C THR A 19 -2.69 16.72 -2.87
N MET A 20 -1.74 15.81 -3.07
CA MET A 20 -0.39 16.13 -3.52
C MET A 20 -0.42 16.80 -4.90
N LYS A 21 -1.18 16.25 -5.84
CA LYS A 21 -1.33 16.82 -7.17
C LYS A 21 -1.90 18.23 -7.13
N ARG A 22 -2.91 18.45 -6.31
CA ARG A 22 -3.56 19.77 -6.16
C ARG A 22 -2.59 20.80 -5.57
N VAL A 23 -1.85 20.43 -4.54
CA VAL A 23 -0.86 21.32 -3.91
C VAL A 23 0.22 21.70 -4.92
N VAL A 24 0.72 20.74 -5.69
CA VAL A 24 1.74 21.02 -6.73
C VAL A 24 1.17 21.92 -7.82
N GLU A 25 -0.05 21.70 -8.24
CA GLU A 25 -0.73 22.54 -9.24
C GLU A 25 -0.88 23.99 -8.76
N GLU A 26 -1.27 24.20 -7.51
CA GLU A 26 -1.35 25.54 -6.91
C GLU A 26 0.01 26.23 -6.88
N LEU A 27 1.07 25.50 -6.52
CA LEU A 27 2.44 26.03 -6.52
C LEU A 27 2.94 26.31 -7.93
N GLN A 28 2.59 25.49 -8.91
CA GLN A 28 2.93 25.74 -10.31
C GLN A 28 2.27 27.00 -10.83
N ASN A 29 1.03 27.27 -10.44
CA ASN A 29 0.31 28.48 -10.82
C ASN A 29 0.93 29.74 -10.20
N GLU A 30 1.50 29.63 -9.01
CA GLU A 30 2.14 30.75 -8.30
C GLU A 30 3.59 31.00 -8.77
N TYR A 31 4.38 29.95 -8.97
CA TYR A 31 5.83 30.05 -9.24
C TYR A 31 6.24 29.66 -10.66
N GLY A 32 5.33 29.13 -11.47
CA GLY A 32 5.57 28.69 -12.83
C GLY A 32 5.73 27.17 -12.96
N HIS A 33 5.23 26.63 -14.06
CA HIS A 33 5.27 25.17 -14.32
C HIS A 33 6.68 24.62 -14.53
N ASP A 34 7.61 25.46 -14.98
CA ASP A 34 9.00 25.04 -15.21
C ASP A 34 9.81 24.86 -13.93
N ARG A 35 9.35 25.45 -12.82
CA ARG A 35 10.07 25.44 -11.55
C ARG A 35 9.70 24.28 -10.65
N ILE A 36 8.49 23.72 -10.80
CA ILE A 36 7.96 22.65 -9.98
C ILE A 36 7.43 21.57 -10.89
N GLN A 37 7.95 20.35 -10.72
CA GLN A 37 7.50 19.18 -11.45
C GLN A 37 7.20 18.05 -10.48
N LEU A 38 6.18 17.26 -10.78
CA LEU A 38 5.78 16.13 -9.97
C LEU A 38 5.77 14.86 -10.81
N ASP A 39 6.60 13.90 -10.43
CA ASP A 39 6.53 12.53 -10.90
C ASP A 39 5.96 11.66 -9.80
N MET A 40 4.88 10.95 -10.10
CA MET A 40 4.19 10.11 -9.14
C MET A 40 3.99 8.71 -9.71
N ASN A 41 4.56 7.72 -9.04
CA ASN A 41 4.48 6.32 -9.44
C ASN A 41 3.98 5.47 -8.27
N ASP A 42 3.06 4.58 -8.55
CA ASP A 42 2.60 3.59 -7.59
C ASP A 42 3.59 2.42 -7.56
N GLN A 43 4.13 2.12 -6.38
CA GLN A 43 5.07 0.99 -6.22
C GLN A 43 4.33 -0.31 -5.97
N TYR A 44 3.33 -0.29 -5.09
CA TYR A 44 2.48 -1.43 -4.76
C TYR A 44 1.22 -0.96 -4.05
N TYR A 45 0.23 -1.84 -3.99
CA TYR A 45 -1.02 -1.63 -3.25
C TYR A 45 -1.11 -2.60 -2.07
N ASN A 46 -2.04 -2.34 -1.16
CA ASN A 46 -2.31 -3.25 -0.07
C ASN A 46 -2.81 -4.60 -0.63
N MET A 47 -2.14 -5.68 -0.27
CA MET A 47 -2.49 -7.03 -0.75
C MET A 47 -3.74 -7.62 -0.09
N ARG A 48 -4.30 -6.96 0.91
CA ARG A 48 -5.44 -7.48 1.67
C ARG A 48 -6.60 -7.89 0.77
N GLU A 49 -6.94 -7.07 -0.23
CA GLU A 49 -8.03 -7.38 -1.15
C GLU A 49 -7.78 -8.63 -1.99
N LYS A 50 -6.51 -9.03 -2.17
CA LYS A 50 -6.13 -10.26 -2.86
C LYS A 50 -6.09 -11.47 -1.95
N ILE A 51 -5.89 -11.26 -0.66
CA ILE A 51 -5.81 -12.33 0.35
C ILE A 51 -7.18 -12.66 0.95
N GLU A 52 -8.05 -11.68 1.14
CA GLU A 52 -9.38 -11.90 1.73
C GLU A 52 -10.19 -13.01 1.03
N PRO A 53 -10.24 -13.13 -0.31
CA PRO A 53 -10.95 -14.22 -0.97
C PRO A 53 -10.39 -15.61 -0.67
N VAL A 54 -9.16 -15.72 -0.22
CA VAL A 54 -8.46 -16.97 0.14
C VAL A 54 -7.94 -16.92 1.58
N ILE A 55 -8.70 -16.29 2.46
CA ILE A 55 -8.31 -16.07 3.85
C ILE A 55 -8.02 -17.37 4.62
N GLU A 56 -8.51 -18.48 4.13
CA GLU A 56 -8.22 -19.80 4.72
C GLU A 56 -6.72 -20.10 4.81
N ILE A 57 -5.89 -19.57 3.91
CA ILE A 57 -4.43 -19.76 3.99
C ILE A 57 -3.87 -19.11 5.25
N VAL A 58 -4.39 -17.95 5.63
CA VAL A 58 -4.03 -17.27 6.87
C VAL A 58 -4.50 -18.06 8.07
N ASN A 59 -5.72 -18.58 8.02
CA ASN A 59 -6.29 -19.39 9.09
C ASN A 59 -5.53 -20.71 9.29
N ILE A 60 -5.05 -21.34 8.22
CA ILE A 60 -4.21 -22.54 8.27
C ILE A 60 -2.88 -22.21 8.97
N ALA A 61 -2.23 -21.12 8.59
CA ALA A 61 -0.98 -20.69 9.21
C ALA A 61 -1.17 -20.37 10.70
N LYS A 62 -2.27 -19.68 11.04
CA LYS A 62 -2.65 -19.38 12.41
C LYS A 62 -2.84 -20.64 13.24
N GLN A 63 -3.58 -21.63 12.71
CA GLN A 63 -3.83 -22.91 13.38
C GLN A 63 -2.54 -23.69 13.58
N ALA A 64 -1.65 -23.71 12.60
CA ALA A 64 -0.36 -24.38 12.72
C ALA A 64 0.50 -23.77 13.84
N MET A 65 0.51 -22.46 13.97
CA MET A 65 1.22 -21.74 15.04
C MET A 65 0.63 -22.07 16.41
N GLU A 66 -0.71 -22.06 16.53
CA GLU A 66 -1.41 -22.39 17.78
C GLU A 66 -1.13 -23.83 18.21
N ASN A 67 -1.09 -24.79 17.27
CA ASN A 67 -0.78 -26.19 17.54
C ASN A 67 0.65 -26.39 18.09
N LEU A 68 1.56 -25.48 17.77
CA LEU A 68 2.93 -25.48 18.29
C LEU A 68 3.10 -24.66 19.57
N GLY A 69 2.02 -24.12 20.12
CA GLY A 69 2.07 -23.25 21.30
C GLY A 69 2.59 -21.85 21.02
N ILE A 70 2.60 -21.42 19.75
CA ILE A 70 3.02 -20.09 19.34
C ILE A 70 1.78 -19.22 19.19
N GLU A 71 1.79 -18.04 19.82
CA GLU A 71 0.72 -17.07 19.67
C GLU A 71 0.87 -16.33 18.33
N PRO A 72 -0.06 -16.49 17.38
CA PRO A 72 0.02 -15.80 16.10
C PRO A 72 -0.31 -14.33 16.26
N LYS A 73 0.45 -13.47 15.55
CA LYS A 73 0.22 -12.04 15.51
C LYS A 73 -0.08 -11.63 14.06
N ILE A 74 -1.30 -11.17 13.82
CA ILE A 74 -1.74 -10.69 12.52
C ILE A 74 -1.83 -9.17 12.60
N SER A 75 -0.98 -8.47 11.86
CA SER A 75 -0.93 -7.01 11.91
C SER A 75 -0.54 -6.42 10.57
N PRO A 76 -0.96 -5.18 10.28
CA PRO A 76 -0.49 -4.48 9.09
C PRO A 76 1.01 -4.25 9.13
N ILE A 77 1.64 -4.27 7.95
CA ILE A 77 3.05 -3.95 7.78
C ILE A 77 3.18 -2.72 6.88
N ARG A 78 4.09 -1.82 7.20
CA ARG A 78 4.27 -0.58 6.46
C ARG A 78 5.18 -0.71 5.23
N GLY A 79 5.90 -1.80 5.12
CA GLY A 79 6.81 -2.04 4.01
C GLY A 79 6.18 -2.83 2.89
N GLY A 80 6.81 -2.78 1.71
CA GLY A 80 6.51 -3.70 0.63
C GLY A 80 7.14 -5.06 0.88
N THR A 81 6.52 -6.10 0.36
CA THR A 81 7.02 -7.47 0.41
C THR A 81 6.89 -8.12 -0.96
N ASP A 82 7.67 -9.16 -1.20
CA ASP A 82 7.52 -9.96 -2.43
C ASP A 82 6.10 -10.53 -2.52
N GLY A 83 5.51 -10.90 -1.38
CA GLY A 83 4.13 -11.35 -1.32
C GLY A 83 3.12 -10.32 -1.84
N SER A 84 3.34 -9.03 -1.58
CA SER A 84 2.49 -7.96 -2.11
C SER A 84 2.53 -7.91 -3.65
N GLN A 85 3.71 -8.04 -4.22
CA GLN A 85 3.88 -8.04 -5.68
C GLN A 85 3.27 -9.29 -6.31
N LEU A 86 3.55 -10.46 -5.74
CA LEU A 86 3.05 -11.75 -6.22
C LEU A 86 1.52 -11.84 -6.13
N SER A 87 0.92 -11.27 -5.10
CA SER A 87 -0.54 -11.26 -4.93
C SER A 87 -1.24 -10.54 -6.07
N TYR A 88 -0.69 -9.43 -6.54
CA TYR A 88 -1.23 -8.70 -7.68
C TYR A 88 -0.90 -9.34 -9.04
N MET A 89 0.04 -10.27 -9.05
CA MET A 89 0.33 -11.10 -10.23
C MET A 89 -0.53 -12.36 -10.29
N GLY A 90 -1.42 -12.57 -9.34
CA GLY A 90 -2.34 -13.70 -9.29
C GLY A 90 -1.94 -14.83 -8.35
N LEU A 91 -0.89 -14.65 -7.55
CA LEU A 91 -0.44 -15.61 -6.54
C LEU A 91 -0.68 -15.03 -5.14
N PRO A 92 -1.80 -15.36 -4.53
CA PRO A 92 -2.10 -14.88 -3.18
C PRO A 92 -1.23 -15.50 -2.08
#